data_0efba6db4c272c12ba71daaf815f3d8e
#
_entry.id   0efba6db4c272c12ba71daaf815f3d8e
#
_cell.length_a   1.000
_cell.length_b   1.000
_cell.length_c   1.000
_cell.angle_alpha   90.00
_cell.angle_beta   90.00
_cell.angle_gamma   90.00
#
_symmetry.space_group_name_H-M   'P 1'
#
loop_
_entity.id
_entity.type
_entity.pdbx_description
1 polymer ?
#
loop_
_entity_poly.entity_id
_entity_poly.type
_entity_poly.pdbx_seq_one_letter_code
_entity_poly.pdbx_strand_id
1 'polypeptide(L)'
;MNYTEKLDLITEKMMYFNQNDPKRIQHFIKVHRFAQLIGRKEHLDAHTQFLTECAALVHDIGIRPAEEKYGHCTGKLQEQEGPTYARRMLEDLSLDAADIERVCYLVAHHHTYTDMDGIDYQILVEADFLVIFYEDGLSTEAIQSAMEKIFRTDAGKALCRISYMKG
;
A
#
# COMPACT_ATOMS: atom_id res chain seq x y z
N MET A 1 -0.51 4.06 22.89
CA MET A 1 -0.49 2.89 21.99
C MET A 1 0.87 2.78 21.32
N ASN A 2 1.43 1.58 21.29
CA ASN A 2 2.63 1.30 20.50
C ASN A 2 2.28 1.17 18.99
N TYR A 3 3.28 1.03 18.14
CA TYR A 3 3.07 0.94 16.68
C TYR A 3 2.20 -0.24 16.28
N THR A 4 2.38 -1.41 16.88
CA THR A 4 1.58 -2.60 16.58
C THR A 4 0.11 -2.37 16.90
N GLU A 5 -0.19 -1.84 18.08
CA GLU A 5 -1.58 -1.52 18.48
C GLU A 5 -2.23 -0.50 17.53
N LYS A 6 -1.47 0.50 17.06
CA LYS A 6 -1.96 1.46 16.08
C LYS A 6 -2.26 0.79 14.74
N LEU A 7 -1.38 -0.09 14.25
CA LEU A 7 -1.59 -0.83 12.99
C LEU A 7 -2.80 -1.76 13.07
N ASP A 8 -2.99 -2.45 14.18
CA ASP A 8 -4.17 -3.30 14.40
C ASP A 8 -5.45 -2.46 14.33
N LEU A 9 -5.45 -1.30 14.98
CA LEU A 9 -6.61 -0.40 14.97
C LEU A 9 -6.89 0.19 13.58
N ILE A 10 -5.84 0.55 12.81
CA ILE A 10 -5.99 0.99 11.42
C ILE A 10 -6.59 -0.15 10.59
N THR A 11 -6.12 -1.38 10.78
CA THR A 11 -6.64 -2.56 10.08
C THR A 11 -8.14 -2.74 10.34
N GLU A 12 -8.55 -2.70 11.60
CA GLU A 12 -9.97 -2.80 11.96
C GLU A 12 -10.81 -1.67 11.36
N LYS A 13 -10.32 -0.42 11.44
CA LYS A 13 -11.00 0.74 10.84
C LYS A 13 -11.15 0.59 9.33
N MET A 14 -10.12 0.10 8.64
CA MET A 14 -10.17 -0.18 7.20
C MET A 14 -11.14 -1.31 6.85
N MET A 15 -11.24 -2.34 7.69
CA MET A 15 -12.24 -3.40 7.51
C MET A 15 -13.67 -2.85 7.65
N TYR A 16 -13.93 -2.01 8.64
CA TYR A 16 -15.22 -1.31 8.78
C TYR A 16 -15.52 -0.39 7.61
N PHE A 17 -14.52 0.37 7.16
CA PHE A 17 -14.64 1.24 6.01
C PHE A 17 -15.04 0.49 4.72
N ASN A 18 -14.51 -0.72 4.55
CA ASN A 18 -14.78 -1.59 3.40
C ASN A 18 -15.70 -2.77 3.77
N GLN A 19 -16.59 -2.60 4.74
CA GLN A 19 -17.49 -3.68 5.16
C GLN A 19 -18.29 -4.25 3.98
N ASN A 20 -18.47 -5.57 3.98
CA ASN A 20 -19.12 -6.32 2.92
C ASN A 20 -18.33 -6.35 1.58
N ASP A 21 -17.07 -5.94 1.59
CA ASP A 21 -16.18 -6.06 0.44
C ASP A 21 -14.94 -6.90 0.80
N PRO A 22 -15.07 -8.23 0.84
CA PRO A 22 -13.96 -9.10 1.24
C PRO A 22 -12.78 -9.04 0.26
N LYS A 23 -13.01 -8.72 -1.00
CA LYS A 23 -11.95 -8.59 -2.00
C LYS A 23 -11.01 -7.44 -1.65
N ARG A 24 -11.54 -6.26 -1.31
CA ARG A 24 -10.73 -5.11 -0.89
C ARG A 24 -10.05 -5.34 0.45
N ILE A 25 -10.77 -5.93 1.40
CA ILE A 25 -10.20 -6.26 2.71
C ILE A 25 -9.00 -7.21 2.55
N GLN A 26 -9.14 -8.28 1.78
CA GLN A 26 -8.05 -9.21 1.51
C GLN A 26 -6.89 -8.52 0.77
N HIS A 27 -7.17 -7.60 -0.15
CA HIS A 27 -6.16 -6.87 -0.88
C HIS A 27 -5.25 -6.08 0.04
N PHE A 28 -5.77 -5.16 0.86
CA PHE A 28 -4.92 -4.32 1.71
C PHE A 28 -4.21 -5.12 2.81
N ILE A 29 -4.82 -6.19 3.32
CA ILE A 29 -4.16 -7.09 4.27
C ILE A 29 -2.94 -7.77 3.64
N LYS A 30 -3.05 -8.25 2.41
CA LYS A 30 -1.93 -8.86 1.68
C LYS A 30 -0.84 -7.84 1.37
N VAL A 31 -1.22 -6.64 0.90
CA VAL A 31 -0.26 -5.56 0.63
C VAL A 31 0.48 -5.18 1.90
N HIS A 32 -0.23 -5.01 3.02
CA HIS A 32 0.39 -4.74 4.32
C HIS A 32 1.41 -5.82 4.71
N ARG A 33 1.06 -7.10 4.57
CA ARG A 33 1.98 -8.18 4.94
C ARG A 33 3.25 -8.20 4.07
N PHE A 34 3.13 -7.95 2.77
CA PHE A 34 4.29 -7.85 1.89
C PHE A 34 5.14 -6.61 2.23
N ALA A 35 4.53 -5.46 2.44
CA ALA A 35 5.24 -4.25 2.86
C ALA A 35 6.01 -4.45 4.18
N GLN A 36 5.38 -5.09 5.16
CA GLN A 36 6.00 -5.44 6.42
C GLN A 36 7.21 -6.36 6.23
N LEU A 37 7.07 -7.39 5.41
CA LEU A 37 8.16 -8.36 5.17
C LEU A 37 9.33 -7.71 4.41
N ILE A 38 9.04 -6.95 3.37
CA ILE A 38 10.07 -6.25 2.59
C ILE A 38 10.81 -5.26 3.50
N GLY A 39 10.08 -4.41 4.23
CA GLY A 39 10.68 -3.42 5.11
C GLY A 39 11.60 -4.02 6.16
N ARG A 40 11.21 -5.13 6.78
CA ARG A 40 12.06 -5.86 7.73
C ARG A 40 13.33 -6.42 7.08
N LYS A 41 13.22 -6.96 5.87
CA LYS A 41 14.36 -7.49 5.12
C LYS A 41 15.30 -6.40 4.61
N GLU A 42 14.75 -5.22 4.33
CA GLU A 42 15.52 -4.02 3.95
C GLU A 42 16.02 -3.23 5.18
N HIS A 43 15.81 -3.77 6.38
CA HIS A 43 16.29 -3.21 7.65
C HIS A 43 15.81 -1.78 7.93
N LEU A 44 14.56 -1.47 7.62
CA LEU A 44 13.98 -0.18 7.97
C LEU A 44 14.04 0.07 9.47
N ASP A 45 14.29 1.31 9.87
CA ASP A 45 14.08 1.71 11.25
C ASP A 45 12.59 1.60 11.64
N ALA A 46 12.33 1.53 12.93
CA ALA A 46 10.98 1.27 13.44
C ALA A 46 9.93 2.32 13.00
N HIS A 47 10.33 3.58 12.87
CA HIS A 47 9.43 4.65 12.47
C HIS A 47 9.10 4.58 10.97
N THR A 48 10.11 4.44 10.12
CA THR A 48 9.92 4.27 8.68
C THR A 48 9.12 3.00 8.36
N GLN A 49 9.39 1.91 9.09
CA GLN A 49 8.61 0.67 8.99
C GLN A 49 7.14 0.91 9.32
N PHE A 50 6.85 1.61 10.41
CA PHE A 50 5.48 1.94 10.82
C PHE A 50 4.75 2.77 9.76
N LEU A 51 5.39 3.82 9.20
CA LEU A 51 4.78 4.64 8.16
C LEU A 51 4.50 3.85 6.88
N THR A 52 5.43 2.98 6.49
CA THR A 52 5.28 2.09 5.33
C THR A 52 4.08 1.15 5.52
N GLU A 53 3.95 0.57 6.70
CA GLU A 53 2.84 -0.32 7.04
C GLU A 53 1.50 0.42 7.12
N CYS A 54 1.46 1.63 7.70
CA CYS A 54 0.28 2.49 7.68
C CYS A 54 -0.18 2.78 6.26
N ALA A 55 0.74 3.21 5.39
CA ALA A 55 0.44 3.51 3.99
C ALA A 55 -0.10 2.27 3.26
N ALA A 56 0.49 1.09 3.49
CA ALA A 56 0.04 -0.16 2.90
C ALA A 56 -1.40 -0.51 3.29
N LEU A 57 -1.80 -0.23 4.54
CA LEU A 57 -3.18 -0.46 4.98
C LEU A 57 -4.19 0.49 4.34
N VAL A 58 -3.83 1.76 4.15
CA VAL A 58 -4.79 2.79 3.73
C VAL A 58 -4.65 3.22 2.26
N HIS A 59 -3.70 2.65 1.48
CA HIS A 59 -3.39 3.15 0.13
C HIS A 59 -4.62 3.20 -0.79
N ASP A 60 -5.50 2.22 -0.72
CA ASP A 60 -6.69 2.09 -1.56
C ASP A 60 -7.97 2.72 -0.96
N ILE A 61 -7.85 3.47 0.14
CA ILE A 61 -9.01 4.06 0.83
C ILE A 61 -9.85 4.96 -0.09
N GLY A 62 -9.27 5.49 -1.14
CA GLY A 62 -9.94 6.34 -2.13
C GLY A 62 -10.87 5.62 -3.10
N ILE A 63 -10.83 4.27 -3.19
CA ILE A 63 -11.63 3.53 -4.18
C ILE A 63 -13.12 3.69 -3.91
N ARG A 64 -13.57 3.39 -2.71
CA ARG A 64 -15.00 3.47 -2.35
C ARG A 64 -15.56 4.87 -2.51
N PRO A 65 -14.94 5.93 -1.98
CA PRO A 65 -15.39 7.29 -2.23
C PRO A 65 -15.45 7.68 -3.71
N ALA A 66 -14.46 7.24 -4.50
CA ALA A 66 -14.47 7.51 -5.95
C ALA A 66 -15.64 6.83 -6.64
N GLU A 67 -15.91 5.57 -6.32
CA GLU A 67 -17.06 4.84 -6.89
C GLU A 67 -18.39 5.47 -6.49
N GLU A 68 -18.55 5.88 -5.23
CA GLU A 68 -19.76 6.55 -4.75
C GLU A 68 -19.97 7.92 -5.42
N LYS A 69 -18.89 8.66 -5.65
CA LYS A 69 -18.94 10.02 -6.20
C LYS A 69 -19.02 10.04 -7.73
N TYR A 70 -18.31 9.15 -8.42
CA TYR A 70 -18.15 9.18 -9.87
C TYR A 70 -18.73 7.97 -10.59
N GLY A 71 -19.19 6.94 -9.87
CA GLY A 71 -19.70 5.69 -10.44
C GLY A 71 -18.61 4.73 -10.94
N HIS A 72 -17.34 5.09 -10.81
CA HIS A 72 -16.17 4.27 -11.18
C HIS A 72 -14.93 4.72 -10.43
N CYS A 73 -13.86 3.94 -10.54
CA CYS A 73 -12.58 4.29 -9.95
C CYS A 73 -11.42 4.02 -10.92
N THR A 74 -10.49 4.96 -11.00
CA THR A 74 -9.20 4.85 -11.70
C THR A 74 -8.08 5.08 -10.70
N GLY A 75 -6.84 4.72 -11.05
CA GLY A 75 -5.68 5.03 -10.20
C GLY A 75 -5.58 6.53 -9.88
N LYS A 76 -5.86 7.40 -10.84
CA LYS A 76 -5.87 8.85 -10.63
C LYS A 76 -6.96 9.30 -9.65
N LEU A 77 -8.16 8.73 -9.73
CA LEU A 77 -9.23 9.05 -8.78
C LEU A 77 -8.93 8.54 -7.37
N GLN A 78 -8.26 7.39 -7.24
CA GLN A 78 -7.77 6.90 -5.95
C GLN A 78 -6.78 7.87 -5.31
N GLU A 79 -5.81 8.34 -6.10
CA GLU A 79 -4.81 9.32 -5.65
C GLU A 79 -5.44 10.66 -5.27
N GLN A 80 -6.50 11.06 -5.97
CA GLN A 80 -7.22 12.31 -5.70
C GLN A 80 -8.10 12.22 -4.44
N GLU A 81 -8.88 11.16 -4.29
CA GLU A 81 -9.86 11.04 -3.20
C GLU A 81 -9.25 10.47 -1.91
N GLY A 82 -8.24 9.61 -2.02
CA GLY A 82 -7.66 8.87 -0.91
C GLY A 82 -7.12 9.71 0.24
N PRO A 83 -6.31 10.75 0.00
CA PRO A 83 -5.65 11.50 1.08
C PRO A 83 -6.60 12.10 2.12
N THR A 84 -7.74 12.61 1.72
CA THR A 84 -8.73 13.20 2.64
C THR A 84 -9.27 12.16 3.63
N TYR A 85 -9.58 10.96 3.15
CA TYR A 85 -10.11 9.87 3.98
C TYR A 85 -9.02 9.24 4.85
N ALA A 86 -7.79 9.08 4.30
CA ALA A 86 -6.64 8.61 5.05
C ALA A 86 -6.33 9.57 6.23
N ARG A 87 -6.30 10.86 5.98
CA ARG A 87 -6.09 11.89 7.02
C ARG A 87 -7.07 11.75 8.16
N ARG A 88 -8.36 11.75 7.86
CA ARG A 88 -9.41 11.63 8.88
C ARG A 88 -9.24 10.37 9.73
N MET A 89 -8.94 9.26 9.10
CA MET A 89 -8.73 7.99 9.81
C MET A 89 -7.51 8.03 10.74
N LEU A 90 -6.41 8.66 10.29
CA LEU A 90 -5.16 8.72 11.06
C LEU A 90 -5.17 9.79 12.17
N GLU A 91 -5.89 10.89 11.98
CA GLU A 91 -6.08 11.92 13.01
C GLU A 91 -6.70 11.36 14.28
N ASP A 92 -7.66 10.44 14.14
CA ASP A 92 -8.29 9.75 15.28
C ASP A 92 -7.32 8.91 16.12
N LEU A 93 -6.13 8.61 15.60
CA LEU A 93 -5.14 7.72 16.23
C LEU A 93 -3.98 8.46 16.91
N SER A 94 -4.08 9.77 17.00
CA SER A 94 -3.05 10.62 17.60
C SER A 94 -1.66 10.36 17.00
N LEU A 95 -1.57 10.27 15.67
CA LEU A 95 -0.32 10.31 14.95
C LEU A 95 0.18 11.75 14.85
N ASP A 96 1.50 11.91 14.77
CA ASP A 96 2.09 13.23 14.52
C ASP A 96 1.68 13.77 13.15
N ALA A 97 1.50 15.09 13.06
CA ALA A 97 1.08 15.74 11.84
C ALA A 97 1.99 15.43 10.63
N ALA A 98 3.31 15.37 10.86
CA ALA A 98 4.28 15.02 9.84
C ALA A 98 4.09 13.59 9.31
N ASP A 99 3.76 12.65 10.19
CA ASP A 99 3.49 11.26 9.85
C ASP A 99 2.22 11.13 9.01
N ILE A 100 1.16 11.84 9.40
CA ILE A 100 -0.09 11.90 8.65
C ILE A 100 0.16 12.47 7.25
N GLU A 101 0.92 13.57 7.15
CA GLU A 101 1.27 14.17 5.85
C GLU A 101 2.03 13.17 4.96
N ARG A 102 3.00 12.45 5.53
CA ARG A 102 3.77 11.45 4.76
C ARG A 102 2.89 10.32 4.27
N VAL A 103 2.04 9.74 5.11
CA VAL A 103 1.11 8.67 4.68
C VAL A 103 0.14 9.19 3.62
N CYS A 104 -0.43 10.39 3.79
CA CYS A 104 -1.31 10.99 2.79
C CYS A 104 -0.60 11.22 1.45
N TYR A 105 0.67 11.64 1.48
CA TYR A 105 1.49 11.78 0.28
C TYR A 105 1.65 10.44 -0.44
N LEU A 106 1.95 9.36 0.28
CA LEU A 106 2.07 8.02 -0.29
C LEU A 106 0.75 7.55 -0.91
N VAL A 107 -0.38 7.78 -0.23
CA VAL A 107 -1.72 7.49 -0.78
C VAL A 107 -1.98 8.29 -2.06
N ALA A 108 -1.59 9.56 -2.10
CA ALA A 108 -1.76 10.43 -3.26
C ALA A 108 -0.88 10.04 -4.47
N HIS A 109 0.10 9.17 -4.30
CA HIS A 109 1.10 8.88 -5.34
C HIS A 109 1.31 7.38 -5.61
N HIS A 110 0.57 6.48 -4.96
CA HIS A 110 0.85 5.04 -5.06
C HIS A 110 0.61 4.43 -6.45
N HIS A 111 -0.07 5.12 -7.35
CA HIS A 111 -0.18 4.78 -8.77
C HIS A 111 0.76 5.60 -9.67
N THR A 112 1.63 6.41 -9.10
CA THR A 112 2.65 7.20 -9.81
C THR A 112 4.00 6.55 -9.59
N TYR A 113 4.60 6.05 -10.66
CA TYR A 113 5.80 5.19 -10.60
C TYR A 113 7.08 5.91 -11.04
N THR A 114 7.04 7.23 -11.12
CA THR A 114 8.18 8.10 -11.42
C THR A 114 8.51 8.96 -10.21
N ASP A 115 9.78 9.31 -10.04
CA ASP A 115 10.26 10.19 -8.96
C ASP A 115 9.81 9.72 -7.56
N MET A 116 9.84 8.41 -7.35
CA MET A 116 9.50 7.81 -6.07
C MET A 116 10.59 8.16 -5.04
N ASP A 117 10.26 9.10 -4.15
CA ASP A 117 11.15 9.54 -3.09
C ASP A 117 11.00 8.66 -1.83
N GLY A 118 12.08 8.10 -1.36
CA GLY A 118 12.09 7.35 -0.12
C GLY A 118 11.77 5.87 -0.27
N ILE A 119 12.31 5.11 0.65
CA ILE A 119 12.18 3.65 0.69
C ILE A 119 10.77 3.19 1.02
N ASP A 120 10.02 3.96 1.81
CA ASP A 120 8.62 3.70 2.16
C ASP A 120 7.72 3.71 0.91
N TYR A 121 7.90 4.69 0.03
CA TYR A 121 7.18 4.78 -1.25
C TYR A 121 7.54 3.59 -2.15
N GLN A 122 8.82 3.29 -2.29
CA GLN A 122 9.30 2.17 -3.10
C GLN A 122 8.70 0.84 -2.62
N ILE A 123 8.71 0.59 -1.31
CA ILE A 123 8.19 -0.65 -0.74
C ILE A 123 6.68 -0.75 -0.89
N LEU A 124 5.94 0.34 -0.67
CA LEU A 124 4.49 0.36 -0.88
C LEU A 124 4.13 -0.06 -2.30
N VAL A 125 4.80 0.52 -3.30
CA VAL A 125 4.55 0.21 -4.71
C VAL A 125 4.90 -1.24 -5.03
N GLU A 126 6.03 -1.75 -4.58
CA GLU A 126 6.43 -3.14 -4.81
C GLU A 126 5.47 -4.13 -4.13
N ALA A 127 5.04 -3.84 -2.91
CA ALA A 127 4.08 -4.68 -2.18
C ALA A 127 2.72 -4.74 -2.88
N ASP A 128 2.24 -3.60 -3.37
CA ASP A 128 0.98 -3.52 -4.13
C ASP A 128 1.07 -4.32 -5.43
N PHE A 129 2.14 -4.17 -6.20
CA PHE A 129 2.37 -4.97 -7.41
C PHE A 129 2.42 -6.47 -7.15
N LEU A 130 3.06 -6.92 -6.07
CA LEU A 130 3.11 -8.34 -5.72
C LEU A 130 1.72 -8.94 -5.54
N VAL A 131 0.77 -8.18 -5.04
CA VAL A 131 -0.63 -8.60 -4.87
C VAL A 131 -1.40 -8.50 -6.18
N ILE A 132 -1.27 -7.38 -6.90
CA ILE A 132 -1.97 -7.12 -8.16
C ILE A 132 -1.58 -8.15 -9.23
N PHE A 133 -0.33 -8.56 -9.32
CA PHE A 133 0.13 -9.58 -10.27
C PHE A 133 -0.71 -10.85 -10.23
N TYR A 134 -1.08 -11.28 -9.03
CA TYR A 134 -1.97 -12.43 -8.84
C TYR A 134 -3.43 -12.07 -9.05
N GLU A 135 -3.91 -11.01 -8.43
CA GLU A 135 -5.33 -10.63 -8.44
C GLU A 135 -5.83 -10.30 -9.85
N ASP A 136 -5.00 -9.65 -10.66
CA ASP A 136 -5.34 -9.28 -12.04
C ASP A 136 -4.86 -10.32 -13.07
N GLY A 137 -4.25 -11.40 -12.63
CA GLY A 137 -3.87 -12.53 -13.47
C GLY A 137 -2.88 -12.17 -14.58
N LEU A 138 -1.84 -11.36 -14.27
CA LEU A 138 -0.84 -10.95 -15.25
C LEU A 138 -0.02 -12.14 -15.73
N SER A 139 0.42 -12.07 -17.00
CA SER A 139 1.34 -13.06 -17.56
C SER A 139 2.73 -12.95 -16.94
N THR A 140 3.50 -14.06 -16.99
CA THR A 140 4.88 -14.06 -16.48
C THR A 140 5.74 -12.99 -17.16
N GLU A 141 5.56 -12.79 -18.46
CA GLU A 141 6.27 -11.77 -19.24
C GLU A 141 5.94 -10.35 -18.77
N ALA A 142 4.65 -10.07 -18.51
CA ALA A 142 4.21 -8.78 -17.99
C ALA A 142 4.75 -8.52 -16.58
N ILE A 143 4.75 -9.53 -15.71
CA ILE A 143 5.31 -9.46 -14.37
C ILE A 143 6.82 -9.18 -14.42
N GLN A 144 7.56 -9.91 -15.25
CA GLN A 144 8.99 -9.69 -15.41
C GLN A 144 9.29 -8.27 -15.88
N SER A 145 8.57 -7.78 -16.88
CA SER A 145 8.72 -6.41 -17.39
C SER A 145 8.46 -5.36 -16.30
N ALA A 146 7.39 -5.53 -15.52
CA ALA A 146 7.06 -4.62 -14.42
C ALA A 146 8.12 -4.68 -13.31
N MET A 147 8.58 -5.87 -12.95
CA MET A 147 9.65 -6.05 -11.96
C MET A 147 10.93 -5.32 -12.38
N GLU A 148 11.36 -5.49 -13.61
CA GLU A 148 12.58 -4.84 -14.13
C GLU A 148 12.47 -3.32 -14.14
N LYS A 149 11.31 -2.77 -14.47
CA LYS A 149 11.08 -1.32 -14.55
C LYS A 149 10.86 -0.66 -13.20
N ILE A 150 10.22 -1.33 -12.25
CA ILE A 150 9.66 -0.70 -11.05
C ILE A 150 10.38 -1.15 -9.79
N PHE A 151 10.68 -2.46 -9.63
CA PHE A 151 11.26 -2.98 -8.39
C PHE A 151 12.72 -2.53 -8.24
N ARG A 152 13.06 -2.09 -7.02
CA ARG A 152 14.41 -1.63 -6.66
C ARG A 152 14.97 -2.36 -5.44
N THR A 153 14.10 -2.78 -4.49
CA THR A 153 14.58 -3.48 -3.29
C THR A 153 14.97 -4.91 -3.63
N ASP A 154 16.03 -5.40 -2.99
CA ASP A 154 16.48 -6.79 -3.16
C ASP A 154 15.42 -7.76 -2.62
N ALA A 155 14.80 -7.41 -1.49
CA ALA A 155 13.74 -8.23 -0.90
C ALA A 155 12.50 -8.30 -1.81
N GLY A 156 12.03 -7.20 -2.36
CA GLY A 156 10.88 -7.17 -3.26
C GLY A 156 11.13 -7.98 -4.53
N LYS A 157 12.30 -7.84 -5.14
CA LYS A 157 12.69 -8.63 -6.30
C LYS A 157 12.76 -10.14 -5.98
N ALA A 158 13.32 -10.51 -4.83
CA ALA A 158 13.40 -11.91 -4.40
C ALA A 158 12.00 -12.51 -4.20
N LEU A 159 11.09 -11.79 -3.54
CA LEU A 159 9.72 -12.24 -3.33
C LEU A 159 8.95 -12.36 -4.65
N CYS A 160 9.16 -11.45 -5.59
CA CYS A 160 8.56 -11.52 -6.92
C CYS A 160 9.03 -12.79 -7.68
N ARG A 161 10.33 -13.06 -7.67
CA ARG A 161 10.88 -14.27 -8.30
C ARG A 161 10.35 -15.54 -7.68
N ILE A 162 10.31 -15.62 -6.35
CA ILE A 162 9.75 -16.78 -5.63
C ILE A 162 8.28 -17.02 -6.00
N SER A 163 7.52 -15.95 -6.12
CA SER A 163 6.07 -16.05 -6.33
C SER A 163 5.68 -16.36 -7.77
N TYR A 164 6.42 -15.82 -8.76
CA TYR A 164 5.96 -15.77 -10.14
C TYR A 164 6.94 -16.28 -11.18
N MET A 165 8.22 -16.45 -10.84
CA MET A 165 9.23 -16.91 -11.80
C MET A 165 9.57 -18.37 -11.52
N LYS A 166 9.76 -19.15 -12.59
CA LYS A 166 10.32 -20.50 -12.47
C LYS A 166 11.82 -20.36 -12.22
N GLY A 167 12.30 -21.05 -11.20
CA GLY A 167 13.71 -21.16 -10.90
C GLY A 167 14.51 -21.85 -12.00
#